data_3ff94df9c4bd6b697d4803739b384cce
#
_entry.id   3ff94df9c4bd6b697d4803739b384cce
#
_cell.length_a   1.000
_cell.length_b   1.000
_cell.length_c   1.000
_cell.angle_alpha   90.00
_cell.angle_beta   90.00
_cell.angle_gamma   90.00
#
_symmetry.space_group_name_H-M   'P 1'
#
loop_
_entity.id
_entity.type
_entity.pdbx_description
1 polymer ?
#
loop_
_entity_poly.entity_id
_entity_poly.type
_entity_poly.pdbx_seq_one_letter_code
_entity_poly.pdbx_strand_id
1 'polypeptide(L)'
;MLVTQEYLEREHMKYIIMAGGTYENWEKPKHLSEVCGEPIVARTIRLLRENGVTDIAISTTNVRAFLGFGVTILRHHNPYTLPKDADASTPWLDAFYPMTEPVCYIFGDVVFSPRAIKTIVETDTGSIEFFASAKPLPSIYPKHWAEPFAFKVKDTSRFFKAIKDTNKFDKQGLFKRQPIAWELWQVIKGTPLNKVDYTNYTVINDYTCDIDEPEDIAYFDRILKTSD
;
A
#
# COMPACT_ATOMS: atom_id res chain seq x y z
N MET A 1 -30.24 28.32 -5.52
CA MET A 1 -29.67 27.12 -4.88
C MET A 1 -28.23 27.06 -5.37
N LEU A 2 -27.33 27.69 -4.62
CA LEU A 2 -25.90 27.72 -4.90
C LEU A 2 -25.33 26.37 -4.47
N VAL A 3 -25.16 25.45 -5.38
CA VAL A 3 -24.28 24.30 -5.17
C VAL A 3 -22.88 24.88 -5.20
N THR A 4 -22.29 24.95 -4.03
CA THR A 4 -21.00 25.58 -3.82
C THR A 4 -19.93 24.90 -4.65
N GLN A 5 -19.12 25.71 -5.29
CA GLN A 5 -17.95 25.39 -6.10
C GLN A 5 -16.91 24.50 -5.38
N GLU A 6 -17.03 24.32 -4.06
CA GLU A 6 -16.24 23.42 -3.20
C GLU A 6 -16.36 21.93 -3.53
N TYR A 7 -17.41 21.51 -4.24
CA TYR A 7 -17.55 20.09 -4.68
C TYR A 7 -16.76 19.77 -5.95
N LEU A 8 -16.28 20.78 -6.69
CA LEU A 8 -15.59 20.64 -7.96
C LEU A 8 -14.06 20.60 -7.85
N GLU A 9 -13.50 20.85 -6.66
CA GLU A 9 -12.05 20.92 -6.43
C GLU A 9 -11.52 19.80 -5.51
N ARG A 10 -12.20 18.68 -5.35
CA ARG A 10 -11.49 17.49 -4.90
C ARG A 10 -10.57 17.10 -6.04
N GLU A 11 -9.28 17.48 -5.89
CA GLU A 11 -8.23 17.09 -6.81
C GLU A 11 -8.44 15.62 -7.18
N HIS A 12 -8.58 15.35 -8.48
CA HIS A 12 -8.80 14.00 -8.99
C HIS A 12 -7.62 13.13 -8.59
N MET A 13 -7.81 12.25 -7.64
CA MET A 13 -6.77 11.35 -7.13
C MET A 13 -7.07 9.93 -7.57
N LYS A 14 -6.11 9.30 -8.24
CA LYS A 14 -6.17 7.88 -8.57
C LYS A 14 -5.73 7.03 -7.37
N TYR A 15 -6.52 5.98 -7.06
CA TYR A 15 -6.17 4.98 -6.05
C TYR A 15 -5.65 3.72 -6.74
N ILE A 16 -4.40 3.35 -6.48
CA ILE A 16 -3.75 2.19 -7.08
C ILE A 16 -3.55 1.13 -6.01
N ILE A 17 -4.25 0.01 -6.13
CA ILE A 17 -4.04 -1.18 -5.31
C ILE A 17 -2.84 -1.93 -5.87
N MET A 18 -1.77 -2.03 -5.10
CA MET A 18 -0.52 -2.67 -5.49
C MET A 18 -0.65 -4.18 -5.28
N ALA A 19 -0.86 -4.92 -6.36
CA ALA A 19 -1.04 -6.36 -6.37
C ALA A 19 0.04 -7.06 -7.21
N GLY A 20 1.28 -6.67 -6.98
CA GLY A 20 2.47 -7.27 -7.58
C GLY A 20 3.12 -8.31 -6.67
N GLY A 21 4.13 -8.99 -7.19
CA GLY A 21 4.94 -9.96 -6.44
C GLY A 21 4.57 -11.41 -6.74
N THR A 22 5.51 -12.28 -6.39
CA THR A 22 5.34 -13.74 -6.35
C THR A 22 5.59 -14.19 -4.92
N TYR A 23 4.74 -15.07 -4.42
CA TYR A 23 4.83 -15.56 -3.04
C TYR A 23 4.94 -17.09 -3.08
N GLU A 24 6.04 -17.63 -2.59
CA GLU A 24 6.35 -19.06 -2.68
C GLU A 24 5.34 -19.95 -1.94
N ASN A 25 4.75 -19.44 -0.86
CA ASN A 25 3.81 -20.17 0.00
C ASN A 25 2.34 -20.05 -0.45
N TRP A 26 2.06 -19.45 -1.63
CA TRP A 26 0.71 -19.18 -2.08
C TRP A 26 0.43 -19.85 -3.42
N GLU A 27 -0.61 -20.66 -3.52
CA GLU A 27 -1.07 -21.29 -4.78
C GLU A 27 -1.56 -20.27 -5.82
N LYS A 28 -2.02 -19.11 -5.37
CA LYS A 28 -2.51 -17.98 -6.18
C LYS A 28 -1.97 -16.67 -5.61
N PRO A 29 -2.03 -15.54 -6.35
CA PRO A 29 -1.67 -14.25 -5.77
C PRO A 29 -2.39 -14.03 -4.42
N LYS A 30 -1.66 -13.77 -3.34
CA LYS A 30 -2.22 -13.63 -1.98
C LYS A 30 -3.33 -12.58 -1.87
N HIS A 31 -3.30 -11.56 -2.74
CA HIS A 31 -4.34 -10.53 -2.88
C HIS A 31 -5.73 -11.07 -3.28
N LEU A 32 -5.76 -12.29 -3.85
CA LEU A 32 -7.00 -13.01 -4.23
C LEU A 32 -7.46 -14.00 -3.16
N SER A 33 -6.75 -14.08 -2.04
CA SER A 33 -7.19 -14.86 -0.89
C SER A 33 -8.47 -14.25 -0.32
N GLU A 34 -9.36 -15.12 0.13
CA GLU A 34 -10.68 -14.71 0.61
C GLU A 34 -10.69 -14.61 2.13
N VAL A 35 -11.19 -13.50 2.63
CA VAL A 35 -11.50 -13.29 4.03
C VAL A 35 -13.01 -13.14 4.15
N CYS A 36 -13.64 -14.01 4.93
CA CYS A 36 -15.11 -14.15 5.01
C CYS A 36 -15.79 -14.34 3.63
N GLY A 37 -15.14 -15.05 2.71
CA GLY A 37 -15.66 -15.32 1.36
C GLY A 37 -15.54 -14.14 0.38
N GLU A 38 -14.85 -13.05 0.74
CA GLU A 38 -14.58 -11.92 -0.14
C GLU A 38 -13.08 -11.81 -0.41
N PRO A 39 -12.62 -11.81 -1.69
CA PRO A 39 -11.21 -11.58 -2.00
C PRO A 39 -10.71 -10.25 -1.43
N ILE A 40 -9.50 -10.23 -0.87
CA ILE A 40 -8.93 -9.03 -0.21
C ILE A 40 -8.95 -7.82 -1.15
N VAL A 41 -8.58 -8.01 -2.41
CA VAL A 41 -8.61 -6.93 -3.41
C VAL A 41 -10.04 -6.44 -3.67
N ALA A 42 -11.03 -7.33 -3.71
CA ALA A 42 -12.44 -6.96 -3.90
C ALA A 42 -12.95 -6.16 -2.70
N ARG A 43 -12.62 -6.59 -1.49
CA ARG A 43 -12.91 -5.88 -0.25
C ARG A 43 -12.35 -4.45 -0.28
N THR A 44 -11.08 -4.29 -0.64
CA THR A 44 -10.43 -2.98 -0.73
C THR A 44 -11.13 -2.09 -1.76
N ILE A 45 -11.48 -2.61 -2.94
CA ILE A 45 -12.23 -1.87 -3.97
C ILE A 45 -13.60 -1.45 -3.44
N ARG A 46 -14.34 -2.34 -2.80
CA ARG A 46 -15.66 -2.04 -2.22
C ARG A 46 -15.55 -0.93 -1.17
N LEU A 47 -14.63 -1.06 -0.23
CA LEU A 47 -14.43 -0.05 0.82
C LEU A 47 -14.02 1.31 0.26
N LEU A 48 -13.18 1.37 -0.78
CA LEU A 48 -12.85 2.62 -1.47
C LEU A 48 -14.09 3.25 -2.12
N ARG A 49 -14.92 2.45 -2.81
CA ARG A 49 -16.17 2.91 -3.43
C ARG A 49 -17.17 3.41 -2.41
N GLU A 50 -17.32 2.75 -1.29
CA GLU A 50 -18.17 3.18 -0.15
C GLU A 50 -17.74 4.54 0.42
N ASN A 51 -16.46 4.90 0.25
CA ASN A 51 -15.93 6.21 0.63
C ASN A 51 -15.87 7.22 -0.55
N GLY A 52 -16.60 6.94 -1.65
CA GLY A 52 -16.77 7.86 -2.79
C GLY A 52 -15.61 7.87 -3.78
N VAL A 53 -14.67 6.94 -3.69
CA VAL A 53 -13.56 6.82 -4.64
C VAL A 53 -14.06 6.18 -5.93
N THR A 54 -13.88 6.86 -7.06
CA THR A 54 -14.32 6.41 -8.39
C THR A 54 -13.17 5.98 -9.31
N ASP A 55 -11.99 6.59 -9.16
CA ASP A 55 -10.81 6.29 -9.98
C ASP A 55 -9.89 5.29 -9.26
N ILE A 56 -10.18 4.01 -9.45
CA ILE A 56 -9.47 2.89 -8.85
C ILE A 56 -8.78 2.07 -9.93
N ALA A 57 -7.53 1.71 -9.68
CA ALA A 57 -6.76 0.80 -10.50
C ALA A 57 -6.09 -0.29 -9.66
N ILE A 58 -5.74 -1.40 -10.30
CA ILE A 58 -4.87 -2.43 -9.73
C ILE A 58 -3.56 -2.43 -10.53
N SER A 59 -2.42 -2.28 -9.88
CA SER A 59 -1.13 -2.48 -10.51
C SER A 59 -0.62 -3.90 -10.25
N THR A 60 -0.30 -4.63 -11.33
CA THR A 60 0.08 -6.05 -11.23
C THR A 60 0.92 -6.52 -12.42
N THR A 61 1.69 -7.58 -12.21
CA THR A 61 2.36 -8.33 -13.30
C THR A 61 1.44 -9.38 -13.89
N ASN A 62 0.47 -9.90 -13.13
CA ASN A 62 -0.47 -10.94 -13.54
C ASN A 62 -1.85 -10.35 -13.89
N VAL A 63 -1.93 -9.66 -15.03
CA VAL A 63 -3.16 -9.00 -15.49
C VAL A 63 -4.37 -9.94 -15.50
N ARG A 64 -4.18 -11.20 -15.95
CA ARG A 64 -5.29 -12.17 -16.10
C ARG A 64 -5.97 -12.49 -14.77
N ALA A 65 -5.22 -12.55 -13.69
CA ALA A 65 -5.74 -12.90 -12.38
C ALA A 65 -6.68 -11.82 -11.80
N PHE A 66 -6.57 -10.59 -12.29
CA PHE A 66 -7.35 -9.44 -11.79
C PHE A 66 -8.40 -8.92 -12.78
N LEU A 67 -8.60 -9.60 -13.91
CA LEU A 67 -9.72 -9.28 -14.79
C LEU A 67 -11.06 -9.58 -14.09
N GLY A 68 -12.04 -8.69 -14.23
CA GLY A 68 -13.38 -8.89 -13.66
C GLY A 68 -13.67 -8.08 -12.39
N PHE A 69 -12.71 -7.44 -11.76
CA PHE A 69 -12.94 -6.58 -10.59
C PHE A 69 -13.57 -5.21 -10.94
N GLY A 70 -13.77 -4.91 -12.23
CA GLY A 70 -14.43 -3.68 -12.69
C GLY A 70 -13.63 -2.41 -12.40
N VAL A 71 -12.31 -2.49 -12.44
CA VAL A 71 -11.37 -1.38 -12.30
C VAL A 71 -10.28 -1.44 -13.37
N THR A 72 -9.56 -0.36 -13.57
CA THR A 72 -8.43 -0.31 -14.51
C THR A 72 -7.29 -1.21 -14.05
N ILE A 73 -6.72 -2.01 -14.95
CA ILE A 73 -5.53 -2.82 -14.66
C ILE A 73 -4.31 -2.14 -15.27
N LEU A 74 -3.35 -1.82 -14.42
CA LEU A 74 -2.05 -1.25 -14.78
C LEU A 74 -1.00 -2.36 -14.76
N ARG A 75 -0.51 -2.73 -15.93
CA ARG A 75 0.54 -3.74 -16.03
C ARG A 75 1.90 -3.11 -15.77
N HIS A 76 2.62 -3.65 -14.81
CA HIS A 76 4.03 -3.29 -14.61
C HIS A 76 4.93 -4.54 -14.64
N HIS A 77 6.22 -4.32 -14.85
CA HIS A 77 7.22 -5.35 -14.67
C HIS A 77 7.57 -5.45 -13.20
N ASN A 78 7.57 -6.68 -12.67
CA ASN A 78 8.05 -6.92 -11.32
C ASN A 78 9.51 -7.39 -11.39
N PRO A 79 10.45 -6.62 -10.83
CA PRO A 79 11.86 -7.00 -10.83
C PRO A 79 12.15 -8.27 -10.00
N TYR A 80 11.21 -8.77 -9.18
CA TYR A 80 11.36 -10.08 -8.52
C TYR A 80 11.52 -11.24 -9.50
N THR A 81 11.10 -11.09 -10.75
CA THR A 81 11.25 -12.11 -11.79
C THR A 81 12.52 -11.95 -12.61
N LEU A 82 13.27 -10.86 -12.42
CA LEU A 82 14.55 -10.66 -13.10
C LEU A 82 15.67 -11.40 -12.35
N PRO A 83 16.69 -11.91 -13.06
CA PRO A 83 17.87 -12.47 -12.41
C PRO A 83 18.44 -11.47 -11.41
N LYS A 84 18.96 -11.97 -10.29
CA LYS A 84 19.57 -11.16 -9.21
C LYS A 84 20.80 -10.34 -9.65
N ASP A 85 21.01 -10.18 -10.95
CA ASP A 85 22.21 -9.60 -11.55
C ASP A 85 22.13 -8.08 -11.67
N ALA A 86 23.06 -7.53 -11.06
CA ALA A 86 23.82 -6.30 -11.27
C ALA A 86 23.13 -4.97 -11.06
N ASP A 87 22.04 -4.62 -11.67
CA ASP A 87 21.50 -3.23 -11.61
C ASP A 87 20.06 -3.14 -11.10
N ALA A 88 19.53 -4.22 -10.57
CA ALA A 88 18.19 -4.25 -10.04
C ALA A 88 18.07 -3.25 -8.88
N SER A 89 17.20 -2.27 -9.03
CA SER A 89 16.63 -1.48 -7.98
C SER A 89 16.00 -2.41 -6.92
N THR A 90 15.80 -1.93 -5.73
CA THR A 90 15.13 -2.69 -4.68
C THR A 90 13.74 -3.10 -5.17
N PRO A 91 13.45 -4.41 -5.32
CA PRO A 91 12.23 -4.88 -6.00
C PRO A 91 10.94 -4.30 -5.42
N TRP A 92 10.93 -4.06 -4.12
CA TRP A 92 9.79 -3.47 -3.43
C TRP A 92 9.49 -2.03 -3.89
N LEU A 93 10.54 -1.23 -4.11
CA LEU A 93 10.42 0.17 -4.54
C LEU A 93 9.97 0.29 -6.00
N ASP A 94 10.32 -0.68 -6.84
CA ASP A 94 9.89 -0.72 -8.24
C ASP A 94 8.41 -1.14 -8.43
N ALA A 95 7.75 -1.58 -7.37
CA ALA A 95 6.33 -1.91 -7.39
C ALA A 95 5.42 -0.67 -7.49
N PHE A 96 5.93 0.54 -7.21
CA PHE A 96 5.17 1.78 -7.39
C PHE A 96 5.01 2.11 -8.87
N TYR A 97 3.79 1.96 -9.39
CA TYR A 97 3.48 2.31 -10.78
C TYR A 97 3.73 3.79 -11.02
N PRO A 98 4.50 4.19 -12.05
CA PRO A 98 4.85 5.60 -12.29
C PRO A 98 3.61 6.44 -12.60
N MET A 99 3.42 7.54 -11.85
CA MET A 99 2.35 8.50 -12.01
C MET A 99 2.89 9.93 -12.05
N THR A 100 2.23 10.78 -12.82
CA THR A 100 2.50 12.24 -12.86
C THR A 100 1.42 13.04 -12.12
N GLU A 101 0.23 12.47 -12.01
CA GLU A 101 -0.92 13.04 -11.31
C GLU A 101 -0.99 12.55 -9.86
N PRO A 102 -1.75 13.24 -8.99
CA PRO A 102 -1.97 12.80 -7.61
C PRO A 102 -2.44 11.35 -7.51
N VAL A 103 -1.85 10.58 -6.62
CA VAL A 103 -2.10 9.15 -6.49
C VAL A 103 -2.05 8.68 -5.04
N CYS A 104 -2.90 7.72 -4.71
CA CYS A 104 -2.82 6.98 -3.46
C CYS A 104 -2.45 5.52 -3.77
N TYR A 105 -1.28 5.08 -3.32
CA TYR A 105 -0.84 3.69 -3.40
C TYR A 105 -1.34 2.94 -2.18
N ILE A 106 -2.16 1.93 -2.40
CA ILE A 106 -2.73 1.04 -1.37
C ILE A 106 -2.03 -0.32 -1.47
N PHE A 107 -1.48 -0.83 -0.38
CA PHE A 107 -0.87 -2.16 -0.41
C PHE A 107 -1.96 -3.22 -0.51
N GLY A 108 -1.85 -4.07 -1.52
CA GLY A 108 -2.93 -4.93 -1.95
C GLY A 108 -3.10 -6.21 -1.13
N ASP A 109 -2.13 -6.54 -0.29
CA ASP A 109 -2.11 -7.70 0.61
C ASP A 109 -2.59 -7.35 2.03
N VAL A 110 -3.14 -6.16 2.22
CA VAL A 110 -3.66 -5.68 3.51
C VAL A 110 -5.16 -5.93 3.61
N VAL A 111 -5.58 -6.53 4.71
CA VAL A 111 -6.99 -6.63 5.11
C VAL A 111 -7.37 -5.34 5.85
N PHE A 112 -7.98 -4.41 5.12
CA PHE A 112 -8.37 -3.12 5.67
C PHE A 112 -9.67 -3.19 6.48
N SER A 113 -9.70 -2.46 7.59
CA SER A 113 -10.97 -2.08 8.23
C SER A 113 -11.68 -0.98 7.44
N PRO A 114 -13.01 -0.83 7.55
CA PRO A 114 -13.73 0.31 6.98
C PRO A 114 -13.19 1.65 7.49
N ARG A 115 -12.80 1.72 8.77
CA ARG A 115 -12.23 2.91 9.39
C ARG A 115 -10.86 3.27 8.80
N ALA A 116 -10.02 2.28 8.53
CA ALA A 116 -8.71 2.51 7.92
C ALA A 116 -8.83 3.14 6.53
N ILE A 117 -9.67 2.56 5.65
CA ILE A 117 -9.91 3.13 4.32
C ILE A 117 -10.52 4.53 4.41
N LYS A 118 -11.47 4.75 5.31
CA LYS A 118 -12.04 6.09 5.55
C LYS A 118 -10.94 7.08 5.95
N THR A 119 -10.07 6.70 6.89
CA THR A 119 -8.93 7.54 7.31
C THR A 119 -8.02 7.87 6.12
N ILE A 120 -7.64 6.88 5.29
CA ILE A 120 -6.80 7.10 4.12
C ILE A 120 -7.47 8.06 3.12
N VAL A 121 -8.77 7.88 2.87
CA VAL A 121 -9.51 8.71 1.89
C VAL A 121 -9.69 10.14 2.40
N GLU A 122 -10.07 10.33 3.65
CA GLU A 122 -10.40 11.65 4.22
C GLU A 122 -9.18 12.47 4.65
N THR A 123 -8.03 11.83 4.92
CA THR A 123 -6.83 12.57 5.31
C THR A 123 -6.38 13.46 4.14
N ASP A 124 -6.37 14.76 4.37
CA ASP A 124 -5.75 15.69 3.42
C ASP A 124 -4.23 15.70 3.62
N THR A 125 -3.50 15.78 2.51
CA THR A 125 -2.04 15.87 2.53
C THR A 125 -1.57 17.05 1.70
N GLY A 126 -0.64 17.83 2.23
CA GLY A 126 -0.04 18.92 1.46
C GLY A 126 0.97 18.45 0.39
N SER A 127 1.53 17.25 0.52
CA SER A 127 2.55 16.73 -0.39
C SER A 127 2.54 15.20 -0.45
N ILE A 128 3.04 14.54 0.58
CA ILE A 128 3.10 13.08 0.70
C ILE A 128 2.70 12.69 2.12
N GLU A 129 1.78 11.74 2.25
CA GLU A 129 1.38 11.15 3.52
C GLU A 129 1.63 9.64 3.50
N PHE A 130 2.07 9.11 4.63
CA PHE A 130 2.30 7.68 4.84
C PHE A 130 1.38 7.15 5.92
N PHE A 131 0.73 6.02 5.65
CA PHE A 131 -0.19 5.35 6.56
C PHE A 131 0.39 4.00 6.98
N ALA A 132 0.42 3.76 8.28
CA ALA A 132 0.96 2.53 8.83
C ALA A 132 0.36 2.22 10.20
N SER A 133 0.57 1.00 10.70
CA SER A 133 0.17 0.63 12.06
C SER A 133 1.09 1.27 13.11
N ALA A 134 0.59 1.37 14.35
CA ALA A 134 1.42 1.67 15.50
C ALA A 134 2.41 0.50 15.78
N LYS A 135 3.51 0.81 16.48
CA LYS A 135 4.44 -0.22 16.97
C LYS A 135 4.49 -0.21 18.51
N PRO A 136 4.28 -1.33 19.21
CA PRO A 136 3.88 -2.63 18.65
C PRO A 136 2.48 -2.57 18.03
N LEU A 137 2.17 -3.51 17.13
CA LEU A 137 0.81 -3.64 16.60
C LEU A 137 -0.20 -3.79 17.75
N PRO A 138 -1.46 -3.37 17.56
CA PRO A 138 -2.53 -3.63 18.50
C PRO A 138 -2.54 -5.11 18.90
N SER A 139 -2.79 -5.39 20.17
CA SER A 139 -2.65 -6.73 20.79
C SER A 139 -3.57 -7.82 20.22
N ILE A 140 -4.45 -7.49 19.28
CA ILE A 140 -5.35 -8.43 18.61
C ILE A 140 -4.66 -9.26 17.52
N TYR A 141 -3.50 -8.80 17.00
CA TYR A 141 -2.70 -9.54 16.03
C TYR A 141 -1.26 -9.73 16.54
N PRO A 142 -0.70 -10.93 16.46
CA PRO A 142 0.57 -11.27 17.13
C PRO A 142 1.84 -10.74 16.46
N LYS A 143 1.74 -9.83 15.50
CA LYS A 143 2.92 -9.23 14.86
C LYS A 143 3.66 -8.30 15.81
N HIS A 144 4.99 -8.36 15.76
CA HIS A 144 5.88 -7.59 16.63
C HIS A 144 6.51 -6.37 15.97
N TRP A 145 6.14 -6.10 14.73
CA TRP A 145 6.63 -4.96 13.93
C TRP A 145 5.47 -4.12 13.41
N ALA A 146 5.79 -2.90 13.03
CA ALA A 146 4.82 -2.01 12.42
C ALA A 146 4.68 -2.31 10.94
N GLU A 147 3.45 -2.31 10.43
CA GLU A 147 3.12 -2.62 9.04
C GLU A 147 2.75 -1.36 8.25
N PRO A 148 3.28 -1.21 7.03
CA PRO A 148 2.91 -0.14 6.12
C PRO A 148 1.61 -0.47 5.38
N PHE A 149 0.78 0.54 5.09
CA PHE A 149 -0.53 0.33 4.47
C PHE A 149 -0.74 1.13 3.18
N ALA A 150 -0.30 2.38 3.13
CA ALA A 150 -0.51 3.22 1.97
C ALA A 150 0.43 4.44 1.93
N PHE A 151 0.63 4.97 0.71
CA PHE A 151 1.17 6.30 0.47
C PHE A 151 0.16 7.14 -0.30
N LYS A 152 -0.21 8.32 0.22
CA LYS A 152 -1.01 9.33 -0.48
C LYS A 152 -0.09 10.43 -0.97
N VAL A 153 -0.03 10.64 -2.29
CA VAL A 153 1.02 11.40 -2.95
C VAL A 153 0.39 12.47 -3.83
N LYS A 154 0.53 13.75 -3.48
CA LYS A 154 0.23 14.90 -4.33
C LYS A 154 1.48 15.33 -5.10
N ASP A 155 2.64 15.33 -4.47
CA ASP A 155 3.92 15.64 -5.11
C ASP A 155 4.61 14.36 -5.62
N THR A 156 4.16 13.89 -6.78
CA THR A 156 4.68 12.69 -7.45
C THR A 156 6.15 12.85 -7.84
N SER A 157 6.57 14.05 -8.22
CA SER A 157 7.96 14.35 -8.56
C SER A 157 8.90 14.08 -7.39
N ARG A 158 8.54 14.61 -6.20
CA ARG A 158 9.28 14.38 -4.97
C ARG A 158 9.27 12.91 -4.55
N PHE A 159 8.12 12.24 -4.70
CA PHE A 159 7.98 10.83 -4.36
C PHE A 159 8.89 9.94 -5.21
N PHE A 160 8.86 10.07 -6.53
CA PHE A 160 9.71 9.27 -7.42
C PHE A 160 11.19 9.65 -7.34
N LYS A 161 11.51 10.91 -7.00
CA LYS A 161 12.88 11.28 -6.63
C LYS A 161 13.32 10.53 -5.37
N ALA A 162 12.47 10.45 -4.35
CA ALA A 162 12.80 9.73 -3.12
C ALA A 162 13.00 8.22 -3.37
N ILE A 163 12.22 7.59 -4.25
CA ILE A 163 12.43 6.20 -4.67
C ILE A 163 13.84 6.03 -5.30
N LYS A 164 14.22 6.91 -6.22
CA LYS A 164 15.55 6.88 -6.84
C LYS A 164 16.67 7.09 -5.82
N ASP A 165 16.49 8.04 -4.91
CA ASP A 165 17.46 8.32 -3.85
C ASP A 165 17.56 7.12 -2.89
N THR A 166 16.46 6.47 -2.54
CA THR A 166 16.46 5.25 -1.70
C THR A 166 17.24 4.12 -2.36
N ASN A 167 17.01 3.84 -3.65
CA ASN A 167 17.78 2.85 -4.40
C ASN A 167 19.27 3.19 -4.45
N LYS A 168 19.61 4.47 -4.62
CA LYS A 168 21.01 4.94 -4.59
C LYS A 168 21.64 4.71 -3.22
N PHE A 169 20.94 5.03 -2.15
CA PHE A 169 21.44 4.89 -0.78
C PHE A 169 21.58 3.41 -0.37
N ASP A 170 20.70 2.54 -0.87
CA ASP A 170 20.80 1.09 -0.69
C ASP A 170 22.07 0.54 -1.34
N LYS A 171 22.34 0.92 -2.59
CA LYS A 171 23.60 0.56 -3.29
C LYS A 171 24.86 1.07 -2.59
N GLN A 172 24.75 2.15 -1.81
CA GLN A 172 25.83 2.70 -0.98
C GLN A 172 25.95 2.03 0.40
N GLY A 173 25.07 1.07 0.73
CA GLY A 173 25.06 0.37 2.01
C GLY A 173 24.67 1.26 3.21
N LEU A 174 23.86 2.31 2.99
CA LEU A 174 23.46 3.22 4.05
C LEU A 174 22.32 2.69 4.93
N PHE A 175 21.61 1.66 4.46
CA PHE A 175 20.56 1.00 5.24
C PHE A 175 21.10 -0.27 5.91
N LYS A 176 20.53 -0.62 7.06
CA LYS A 176 20.87 -1.85 7.79
C LYS A 176 20.18 -3.10 7.24
N ARG A 177 19.15 -2.91 6.44
CA ARG A 177 18.36 -3.97 5.77
C ARG A 177 17.95 -3.48 4.40
N GLN A 178 17.44 -4.38 3.57
CA GLN A 178 16.82 -4.02 2.30
C GLN A 178 15.69 -3.01 2.55
N PRO A 179 15.71 -1.85 1.86
CA PRO A 179 14.71 -0.82 2.08
C PRO A 179 13.32 -1.27 1.60
N ILE A 180 12.34 -0.92 2.43
CA ILE A 180 10.90 -1.06 2.16
C ILE A 180 10.22 0.29 2.40
N ALA A 181 8.91 0.31 2.64
CA ALA A 181 8.14 1.54 2.88
C ALA A 181 8.71 2.44 3.97
N TRP A 182 9.24 1.87 5.04
CA TRP A 182 9.80 2.62 6.18
C TRP A 182 11.04 3.41 5.80
N GLU A 183 11.94 2.81 5.07
CA GLU A 183 13.17 3.45 4.60
C GLU A 183 12.86 4.50 3.53
N LEU A 184 11.90 4.22 2.62
CA LEU A 184 11.41 5.23 1.68
C LEU A 184 10.82 6.44 2.42
N TRP A 185 10.02 6.21 3.46
CA TRP A 185 9.46 7.28 4.28
C TRP A 185 10.56 8.10 4.98
N GLN A 186 11.62 7.46 5.47
CA GLN A 186 12.77 8.17 6.03
C GLN A 186 13.46 9.08 5.01
N VAL A 187 13.66 8.62 3.78
CA VAL A 187 14.24 9.42 2.71
C VAL A 187 13.34 10.62 2.37
N ILE A 188 12.02 10.42 2.31
CA ILE A 188 11.04 11.49 2.08
C ILE A 188 11.12 12.55 3.18
N LYS A 189 11.26 12.13 4.44
CA LYS A 189 11.39 13.03 5.60
C LYS A 189 12.77 13.67 5.75
N GLY A 190 13.80 13.09 5.13
CA GLY A 190 15.19 13.49 5.33
C GLY A 190 15.74 13.14 6.73
N THR A 191 15.26 12.05 7.34
CA THR A 191 15.74 11.56 8.64
C THR A 191 16.95 10.63 8.49
N PRO A 192 17.77 10.42 9.54
CA PRO A 192 18.96 9.54 9.49
C PRO A 192 18.60 8.11 9.08
N LEU A 193 19.43 7.49 8.22
CA LEU A 193 19.15 6.18 7.60
C LEU A 193 19.75 4.99 8.36
N ASN A 194 20.57 5.23 9.36
CA ASN A 194 21.26 4.18 10.13
C ASN A 194 20.38 3.42 11.12
N LYS A 195 19.14 3.85 11.29
CA LYS A 195 18.12 3.20 12.14
C LYS A 195 16.74 3.50 11.59
N VAL A 196 15.85 2.50 11.54
CA VAL A 196 14.45 2.70 11.12
C VAL A 196 13.74 3.67 12.05
N ASP A 197 13.10 4.68 11.48
CA ASP A 197 12.36 5.73 12.19
C ASP A 197 10.86 5.54 12.00
N TYR A 198 10.17 5.18 13.08
CA TYR A 198 8.72 4.97 13.14
C TYR A 198 8.00 6.20 13.67
N THR A 199 8.23 7.38 13.06
CA THR A 199 7.63 8.64 13.48
C THR A 199 7.02 9.42 12.32
N ASN A 200 6.16 10.39 12.65
CA ASN A 200 5.61 11.36 11.70
C ASN A 200 4.89 10.74 10.50
N TYR A 201 3.96 9.83 10.75
CA TYR A 201 3.06 9.23 9.78
C TYR A 201 1.65 9.14 10.38
N THR A 202 0.63 8.97 9.56
CA THR A 202 -0.74 8.75 10.03
C THR A 202 -0.90 7.30 10.53
N VAL A 203 -1.17 7.17 11.83
CA VAL A 203 -1.32 5.87 12.50
C VAL A 203 -2.72 5.32 12.27
N ILE A 204 -2.79 4.10 11.75
CA ILE A 204 -4.00 3.27 11.73
C ILE A 204 -3.89 2.27 12.87
N ASN A 205 -4.78 2.40 13.85
CA ASN A 205 -4.75 1.62 15.08
C ASN A 205 -6.04 0.83 15.26
N ASP A 206 -6.20 -0.20 14.44
CA ASP A 206 -7.30 -1.17 14.49
C ASP A 206 -6.79 -2.54 13.99
N TYR A 207 -7.69 -3.44 13.56
CA TYR A 207 -7.31 -4.77 13.08
C TYR A 207 -6.67 -4.76 11.67
N THR A 208 -6.55 -3.61 11.01
CA THR A 208 -5.92 -3.53 9.68
C THR A 208 -4.50 -4.07 9.73
N CYS A 209 -4.22 -5.08 8.93
CA CYS A 209 -2.90 -5.69 8.81
C CYS A 209 -2.76 -6.41 7.46
N ASP A 210 -1.53 -6.63 7.02
CA ASP A 210 -1.23 -7.45 5.86
C ASP A 210 -1.36 -8.94 6.18
N ILE A 211 -1.41 -9.74 5.13
CA ILE A 211 -1.29 -11.20 5.21
C ILE A 211 0.08 -11.62 4.69
N ASP A 212 0.82 -12.37 5.48
CA ASP A 212 2.11 -12.94 5.09
C ASP A 212 1.99 -14.43 4.82
N GLU A 213 1.22 -15.15 5.63
CA GLU A 213 1.05 -16.59 5.57
C GLU A 213 -0.44 -16.96 5.41
N PRO A 214 -0.75 -18.14 4.82
CA PRO A 214 -2.12 -18.61 4.65
C PRO A 214 -2.93 -18.68 5.97
N GLU A 215 -2.27 -18.89 7.09
CA GLU A 215 -2.85 -18.95 8.42
C GLU A 215 -3.45 -17.61 8.89
N ASP A 216 -2.95 -16.51 8.37
CA ASP A 216 -3.46 -15.16 8.66
C ASP A 216 -4.92 -15.02 8.22
N ILE A 217 -5.34 -15.72 7.18
CA ILE A 217 -6.73 -15.72 6.70
C ILE A 217 -7.70 -16.18 7.79
N ALA A 218 -7.39 -17.30 8.47
CA ALA A 218 -8.26 -17.82 9.53
C ALA A 218 -8.38 -16.86 10.72
N TYR A 219 -7.34 -16.06 10.97
CA TYR A 219 -7.35 -15.03 11.99
C TYR A 219 -8.33 -13.90 11.61
N PHE A 220 -8.27 -13.38 10.37
CA PHE A 220 -9.18 -12.34 9.90
C PHE A 220 -10.62 -12.81 9.77
N ASP A 221 -10.86 -14.05 9.34
CA ASP A 221 -12.19 -14.65 9.31
C ASP A 221 -12.87 -14.63 10.68
N ARG A 222 -12.10 -14.90 11.73
CA ARG A 222 -12.61 -14.86 13.10
C ARG A 222 -12.93 -13.44 13.55
N ILE A 223 -12.03 -12.48 13.30
CA ILE A 223 -12.24 -11.08 13.71
C ILE A 223 -13.45 -10.48 13.00
N LEU A 224 -13.55 -10.64 11.69
CA LEU A 224 -14.62 -10.01 10.92
C LEU A 224 -16.00 -10.61 11.25
N LYS A 225 -16.08 -11.92 11.56
CA LYS A 225 -17.33 -12.55 12.02
C LYS A 225 -17.79 -12.08 13.41
N THR A 226 -16.91 -11.54 14.23
CA THR A 226 -17.24 -11.02 15.56
C THR A 226 -17.50 -9.53 15.59
N SER A 227 -17.27 -8.83 14.47
CA SER A 227 -17.42 -7.37 14.34
C SER A 227 -18.73 -6.96 13.66
N ASP A 228 -19.49 -7.94 13.11
CA ASP A 228 -20.85 -7.82 12.60
C ASP A 228 -21.87 -8.22 13.69
#